data_2e7760cf15e4b84d178ba72c19e17010
#
_entry.id   2e7760cf15e4b84d178ba72c19e17010
#
_cell.length_a   1.000
_cell.length_b   1.000
_cell.length_c   1.000
_cell.angle_alpha   90.00
_cell.angle_beta   90.00
_cell.angle_gamma   90.00
#
_symmetry.space_group_name_H-M   'P 1'
#
loop_
_entity.id
_entity.type
_entity.pdbx_description
1 polymer ?
#
loop_
_entity_poly.entity_id
_entity_poly.type
_entity_poly.pdbx_seq_one_letter_code
_entity_poly.pdbx_strand_id
1 'polypeptide(L)'
;DKLFTMDMYANFHDESRISNTATVDKSLKNCLAVLSNPMQQGEVSKIALFGVADYAWNNAAFNNKTNWNAAFPAIIRDKETAEAYQLLAAHLRYYDSGALSSLVNAYKTAFNKQGQADGSALKTTMQNIIKAAEKIEALANSQNESDRLLLADLSPWLTKLHSMARQTLTLIEAAENAEESDKWNAYAQTINPLSRIDTDAAHQAPQLAGSVGAQLSLSSRQTNPSQETLRPFLSYLQEKSIGNLLGAPVSAVPVLFSNLEKAKGAVSKSKNSVTFVNNCVNTLQQGQYIGLQLPQPIKLESITAADSLFSAFTLLTSENGRDWSVLEKGSQPAAHVRYLVVENENPEPRSLKLARAVLKLTLPAPTAIASATIPSGDIYSGHNASFMTDGDYTTYTCLNRNQKTNDAYVVKLSAPVPVGDVRICMGTVNGDYMTVGRVQTSLDGKTWKTLRVKGTAQTDFRMTLPQVVKYSSEMSYCDFSGTNDTAQYVRLLVSTANTSKWLRLYDIEVNKATHAAKFKHPAADASGNALLSLTDKAGNTGIPATDTPSGNSLTYHFYDASPASSIVLFQAPGAPAQNAVVSAQTTNGEWVSLGTLTGGYQKISLA
;
A
#
# COMPACT_ATOMS: atom_id res chain seq x y z
N ASP A 1 -8.42 52.27 -24.27
CA ASP A 1 -7.26 52.11 -23.42
C ASP A 1 -7.44 50.92 -22.51
N LYS A 2 -6.90 49.77 -22.91
CA LYS A 2 -7.02 48.54 -22.13
C LYS A 2 -5.64 48.03 -21.77
N LEU A 3 -5.33 47.98 -20.47
CA LEU A 3 -4.17 47.32 -19.92
C LEU A 3 -4.55 45.83 -19.69
N PHE A 4 -3.72 44.93 -20.21
CA PHE A 4 -3.87 43.50 -19.97
C PHE A 4 -2.81 43.01 -18.99
N THR A 5 -3.29 42.29 -17.96
CA THR A 5 -2.42 41.49 -17.11
C THR A 5 -2.44 40.06 -17.64
N MET A 6 -1.31 39.56 -18.05
CA MET A 6 -1.17 38.15 -18.42
C MET A 6 -0.44 37.42 -17.33
N ASP A 7 -1.09 36.39 -16.88
CA ASP A 7 -0.48 35.39 -16.06
C ASP A 7 0.32 34.45 -16.95
N MET A 8 1.65 34.66 -16.88
CA MET A 8 2.55 33.95 -17.75
C MET A 8 2.87 32.58 -17.36
N TYR A 9 2.53 32.21 -16.13
CA TYR A 9 2.76 30.96 -15.68
C TYR A 9 1.54 30.54 -15.15
N ALA A 10 1.01 29.65 -15.85
CA ALA A 10 -0.17 29.00 -15.39
C ALA A 10 -0.12 28.55 -13.93
N ASN A 11 0.95 28.98 -13.24
CA ASN A 11 1.19 28.37 -11.98
C ASN A 11 1.71 29.26 -10.93
N PHE A 12 1.48 30.51 -11.05
CA PHE A 12 1.85 31.42 -10.02
C PHE A 12 1.19 31.16 -8.67
N HIS A 13 0.02 30.57 -8.68
CA HIS A 13 -0.65 30.16 -7.46
C HIS A 13 -0.33 28.71 -7.04
N ASP A 14 0.50 28.02 -7.84
CA ASP A 14 0.94 26.65 -7.56
C ASP A 14 2.45 26.54 -7.80
N GLU A 15 3.21 27.04 -6.84
CA GLU A 15 4.66 27.12 -6.88
C GLU A 15 5.35 25.77 -6.99
N SER A 16 4.57 24.71 -6.95
CA SER A 16 5.06 23.34 -7.19
C SER A 16 5.30 23.04 -8.67
N ARG A 17 4.96 23.97 -9.58
CA ARG A 17 5.05 23.79 -11.02
C ARG A 17 6.00 24.77 -11.64
N ILE A 18 6.64 24.37 -12.74
CA ILE A 18 7.29 25.26 -13.69
C ILE A 18 6.49 25.22 -14.99
N SER A 19 6.02 26.36 -15.44
CA SER A 19 5.38 26.51 -16.74
C SER A 19 6.16 27.49 -17.59
N ASN A 20 6.23 27.19 -18.87
CA ASN A 20 7.02 27.94 -19.81
C ASN A 20 6.24 28.32 -21.08
N THR A 21 4.93 28.16 -21.07
CA THR A 21 4.10 28.54 -22.21
C THR A 21 3.03 29.52 -21.79
N ALA A 22 3.10 30.72 -22.34
CA ALA A 22 1.97 31.64 -22.33
C ALA A 22 1.12 31.39 -23.57
N THR A 23 -0.17 31.18 -23.36
CA THR A 23 -1.14 31.20 -24.46
C THR A 23 -1.73 32.60 -24.51
N VAL A 24 -1.49 33.31 -25.59
CA VAL A 24 -2.03 34.65 -25.78
C VAL A 24 -3.20 34.59 -26.77
N ASP A 25 -4.32 35.21 -26.39
CA ASP A 25 -5.45 35.32 -27.28
C ASP A 25 -5.20 36.33 -28.40
N LYS A 26 -5.06 35.84 -29.63
CA LYS A 26 -4.84 36.64 -30.83
C LYS A 26 -6.04 37.53 -31.23
N SER A 27 -7.21 37.32 -30.62
CA SER A 27 -8.41 38.12 -30.89
C SER A 27 -8.36 39.50 -30.24
N LEU A 28 -7.43 39.76 -29.37
CA LEU A 28 -7.27 41.03 -28.65
C LEU A 28 -6.68 42.11 -29.59
N LYS A 29 -7.56 42.90 -30.18
CA LYS A 29 -7.19 43.89 -31.22
C LYS A 29 -6.83 45.28 -30.70
N ASN A 30 -7.19 45.65 -29.48
CA ASN A 30 -7.01 47.00 -28.93
C ASN A 30 -6.19 47.01 -27.63
N CYS A 31 -5.17 46.18 -27.58
CA CYS A 31 -4.29 46.10 -26.44
C CYS A 31 -3.16 47.13 -26.61
N LEU A 32 -3.03 48.09 -25.68
CA LEU A 32 -1.96 49.08 -25.70
C LEU A 32 -0.69 48.61 -25.03
N ALA A 33 -0.83 47.73 -24.06
CA ALA A 33 0.30 47.21 -23.31
C ALA A 33 -0.01 45.81 -22.72
N VAL A 34 1.03 45.03 -22.47
CA VAL A 34 0.98 43.74 -21.78
C VAL A 34 1.79 43.88 -20.50
N LEU A 35 1.16 43.60 -19.36
CA LEU A 35 1.83 43.46 -18.08
C LEU A 35 1.97 41.98 -17.76
N SER A 36 3.17 41.55 -17.50
CA SER A 36 3.47 40.16 -17.18
C SER A 36 3.85 40.01 -15.71
N ASN A 37 3.40 38.95 -15.11
CA ASN A 37 3.75 38.56 -13.75
C ASN A 37 4.59 37.26 -13.79
N PRO A 38 5.93 37.37 -13.83
CA PRO A 38 6.81 36.21 -13.95
C PRO A 38 6.83 35.37 -12.66
N MET A 39 7.31 34.13 -12.76
CA MET A 39 7.59 33.30 -11.61
C MET A 39 8.68 33.88 -10.70
N GLN A 40 8.75 33.41 -9.46
CA GLN A 40 9.85 33.74 -8.54
C GLN A 40 11.23 33.33 -9.10
N GLN A 41 11.29 32.26 -9.90
CA GLN A 41 12.48 31.76 -10.59
C GLN A 41 12.79 32.63 -11.79
N GLY A 42 13.69 33.57 -11.61
CA GLY A 42 13.96 34.63 -12.59
C GLY A 42 14.54 34.14 -13.90
N GLU A 43 15.54 33.24 -13.85
CA GLU A 43 16.18 32.73 -15.07
C GLU A 43 15.24 31.81 -15.85
N VAL A 44 14.47 30.97 -15.15
CA VAL A 44 13.47 30.08 -15.77
C VAL A 44 12.34 30.89 -16.41
N SER A 45 11.95 32.01 -15.81
CA SER A 45 10.92 32.91 -16.34
C SER A 45 11.26 33.50 -17.70
N LYS A 46 12.55 33.60 -18.05
CA LYS A 46 12.98 34.16 -19.34
C LYS A 46 12.41 33.42 -20.56
N ILE A 47 12.20 32.11 -20.46
CA ILE A 47 11.58 31.32 -21.53
C ILE A 47 10.15 31.81 -21.82
N ALA A 48 9.37 32.02 -20.78
CA ALA A 48 8.00 32.50 -20.93
C ALA A 48 7.96 33.98 -21.31
N LEU A 49 8.85 34.81 -20.74
CA LEU A 49 9.02 36.24 -21.09
C LEU A 49 9.39 36.44 -22.55
N PHE A 50 10.19 35.53 -23.13
CA PHE A 50 10.49 35.54 -24.56
C PHE A 50 9.21 35.43 -25.40
N GLY A 51 8.27 34.55 -24.98
CA GLY A 51 6.98 34.42 -25.64
C GLY A 51 6.11 35.68 -25.56
N VAL A 52 6.10 36.34 -24.40
CA VAL A 52 5.37 37.62 -24.25
C VAL A 52 5.96 38.71 -25.07
N ALA A 53 7.28 38.83 -25.10
CA ALA A 53 7.98 39.82 -25.90
C ALA A 53 7.69 39.63 -27.40
N ASP A 54 7.80 38.42 -27.90
CA ASP A 54 7.51 38.10 -29.32
C ASP A 54 6.05 38.40 -29.68
N TYR A 55 5.09 38.01 -28.82
CA TYR A 55 3.69 38.35 -28.99
C TYR A 55 3.45 39.87 -28.99
N ALA A 56 4.01 40.58 -28.01
CA ALA A 56 3.84 42.04 -27.90
C ALA A 56 4.42 42.77 -29.10
N TRP A 57 5.52 42.25 -29.67
CA TRP A 57 6.19 42.83 -30.81
C TRP A 57 5.44 42.57 -32.13
N ASN A 58 4.97 41.35 -32.34
CA ASN A 58 4.26 40.97 -33.58
C ASN A 58 3.21 39.86 -33.34
N ASN A 59 2.08 40.22 -32.74
CA ASN A 59 1.03 39.27 -32.42
C ASN A 59 0.41 38.59 -33.65
N ALA A 60 0.43 39.23 -34.82
CA ALA A 60 -0.13 38.68 -36.05
C ALA A 60 0.67 37.45 -36.55
N ALA A 61 1.99 37.48 -36.38
CA ALA A 61 2.86 36.37 -36.77
C ALA A 61 3.18 35.39 -35.63
N PHE A 62 2.76 35.71 -34.41
CA PHE A 62 3.06 34.87 -33.24
C PHE A 62 2.55 33.43 -33.39
N ASN A 63 3.44 32.47 -33.14
CA ASN A 63 3.12 31.05 -33.12
C ASN A 63 3.81 30.38 -31.91
N ASN A 64 3.01 29.81 -31.02
CA ASN A 64 3.51 29.21 -29.77
C ASN A 64 4.62 28.17 -30.00
N LYS A 65 4.47 27.29 -30.99
CA LYS A 65 5.43 26.21 -31.25
C LYS A 65 6.76 26.76 -31.78
N THR A 66 6.69 27.71 -32.73
CA THR A 66 7.88 28.34 -33.28
C THR A 66 8.59 29.18 -32.21
N ASN A 67 7.82 29.93 -31.43
CA ASN A 67 8.38 30.72 -30.32
C ASN A 67 9.02 29.84 -29.27
N TRP A 68 8.36 28.78 -28.84
CA TRP A 68 8.90 27.79 -27.91
C TRP A 68 10.27 27.26 -28.36
N ASN A 69 10.38 26.85 -29.61
CA ASN A 69 11.63 26.33 -30.13
C ASN A 69 12.73 27.37 -30.25
N ALA A 70 12.36 28.65 -30.46
CA ALA A 70 13.29 29.76 -30.56
C ALA A 70 13.78 30.30 -29.19
N ALA A 71 13.00 30.14 -28.15
CA ALA A 71 13.27 30.70 -26.81
C ALA A 71 14.56 30.13 -26.20
N PHE A 72 14.76 28.84 -26.27
CA PHE A 72 15.90 28.17 -25.61
C PHE A 72 17.24 28.62 -26.18
N PRO A 73 17.49 28.54 -27.51
CA PRO A 73 18.76 29.02 -28.08
C PRO A 73 18.93 30.54 -28.03
N ALA A 74 17.85 31.31 -27.87
CA ALA A 74 17.95 32.75 -27.69
C ALA A 74 18.42 33.15 -26.28
N ILE A 75 18.11 32.34 -25.29
CA ILE A 75 18.42 32.57 -23.87
C ILE A 75 19.72 31.90 -23.47
N ILE A 76 19.95 30.68 -23.95
CA ILE A 76 21.11 29.85 -23.62
C ILE A 76 22.05 29.79 -24.84
N ARG A 77 23.27 30.27 -24.66
CA ARG A 77 24.24 30.38 -25.77
C ARG A 77 24.80 29.04 -26.24
N ASP A 78 25.02 28.11 -25.30
CA ASP A 78 25.49 26.78 -25.65
C ASP A 78 24.34 25.95 -26.22
N LYS A 79 24.49 25.55 -27.47
CA LYS A 79 23.46 24.82 -28.22
C LYS A 79 23.02 23.52 -27.53
N GLU A 80 23.97 22.72 -27.06
CA GLU A 80 23.67 21.45 -26.42
C GLU A 80 22.94 21.64 -25.09
N THR A 81 23.31 22.66 -24.33
CA THR A 81 22.63 23.05 -23.09
C THR A 81 21.21 23.56 -23.37
N ALA A 82 21.01 24.34 -24.43
CA ALA A 82 19.69 24.80 -24.85
C ALA A 82 18.78 23.62 -25.25
N GLU A 83 19.29 22.68 -26.01
CA GLU A 83 18.56 21.46 -26.41
C GLU A 83 18.23 20.59 -25.17
N ALA A 84 19.18 20.41 -24.25
CA ALA A 84 18.97 19.68 -23.01
C ALA A 84 17.89 20.34 -22.13
N TYR A 85 17.94 21.66 -21.98
CA TYR A 85 16.92 22.37 -21.21
C TYR A 85 15.55 22.30 -21.87
N GLN A 86 15.47 22.43 -23.20
CA GLN A 86 14.22 22.30 -23.94
C GLN A 86 13.57 20.92 -23.74
N LEU A 87 14.38 19.86 -23.78
CA LEU A 87 13.91 18.51 -23.49
C LEU A 87 13.34 18.40 -22.07
N LEU A 88 14.11 18.86 -21.07
CA LEU A 88 13.69 18.79 -19.66
C LEU A 88 12.45 19.63 -19.39
N ALA A 89 12.34 20.81 -20.01
CA ALA A 89 11.22 21.72 -19.83
C ALA A 89 9.87 21.08 -20.17
N ALA A 90 9.85 20.08 -21.07
CA ALA A 90 8.65 19.30 -21.36
C ALA A 90 8.19 18.43 -20.17
N HIS A 91 9.11 18.05 -19.28
CA HIS A 91 8.88 17.13 -18.16
C HIS A 91 8.92 17.80 -16.78
N LEU A 92 9.43 19.04 -16.70
CA LEU A 92 9.45 19.80 -15.44
C LEU A 92 8.09 20.34 -15.05
N ARG A 93 7.12 20.31 -15.95
CA ARG A 93 5.73 20.71 -15.70
C ARG A 93 4.98 19.69 -14.88
N TYR A 94 3.93 20.14 -14.22
CA TYR A 94 2.99 19.25 -13.50
C TYR A 94 2.32 18.24 -14.45
N TYR A 95 1.79 18.75 -15.59
CA TYR A 95 1.27 17.91 -16.67
C TYR A 95 2.39 17.68 -17.69
N ASP A 96 2.75 16.46 -17.89
CA ASP A 96 3.77 16.07 -18.84
C ASP A 96 3.29 16.20 -20.30
N SER A 97 4.25 16.16 -21.23
CA SER A 97 3.92 16.11 -22.64
C SER A 97 3.13 14.83 -22.97
N GLY A 98 2.16 14.91 -23.87
CA GLY A 98 1.34 13.78 -24.27
C GLY A 98 2.11 12.58 -24.79
N ALA A 99 3.36 12.76 -25.25
CA ALA A 99 4.24 11.67 -25.70
C ALA A 99 4.60 10.73 -24.55
N LEU A 100 5.11 11.24 -23.42
CA LEU A 100 5.46 10.39 -22.27
C LEU A 100 4.21 9.72 -21.68
N SER A 101 3.12 10.46 -21.53
CA SER A 101 1.85 9.91 -21.05
C SER A 101 1.35 8.76 -21.92
N SER A 102 1.47 8.88 -23.24
CA SER A 102 1.10 7.82 -24.19
C SER A 102 1.98 6.57 -24.04
N LEU A 103 3.30 6.75 -23.88
CA LEU A 103 4.22 5.63 -23.64
C LEU A 103 3.94 4.92 -22.32
N VAL A 104 3.70 5.67 -21.24
CA VAL A 104 3.37 5.12 -19.93
C VAL A 104 2.07 4.31 -19.99
N ASN A 105 1.03 4.84 -20.64
CA ASN A 105 -0.25 4.15 -20.79
C ASN A 105 -0.14 2.89 -21.63
N ALA A 106 0.61 2.94 -22.72
CA ALA A 106 0.87 1.75 -23.56
C ALA A 106 1.60 0.66 -22.77
N TYR A 107 2.65 1.02 -22.03
CA TYR A 107 3.39 0.10 -21.18
C TYR A 107 2.49 -0.54 -20.11
N LYS A 108 1.74 0.28 -19.35
CA LYS A 108 0.81 -0.21 -18.31
C LYS A 108 -0.24 -1.15 -18.89
N THR A 109 -0.80 -0.83 -20.05
CA THR A 109 -1.80 -1.67 -20.71
C THR A 109 -1.21 -3.02 -21.11
N ALA A 110 -0.03 -3.03 -21.75
CA ALA A 110 0.65 -4.26 -22.14
C ALA A 110 1.03 -5.10 -20.91
N PHE A 111 1.62 -4.47 -19.90
CA PHE A 111 2.06 -5.15 -18.68
C PHE A 111 0.89 -5.78 -17.92
N ASN A 112 -0.23 -5.05 -17.77
CA ASN A 112 -1.41 -5.57 -17.10
C ASN A 112 -2.07 -6.72 -17.86
N LYS A 113 -1.93 -6.74 -19.20
CA LYS A 113 -2.52 -7.78 -20.05
C LYS A 113 -1.66 -9.06 -20.10
N GLN A 114 -0.35 -8.93 -20.12
CA GLN A 114 0.58 -10.03 -20.45
C GLN A 114 1.57 -10.34 -19.32
N GLY A 115 1.58 -9.56 -18.22
CA GLY A 115 2.59 -9.65 -17.16
C GLY A 115 3.98 -9.15 -17.58
N GLN A 116 4.10 -8.65 -18.81
CA GLN A 116 5.32 -8.08 -19.41
C GLN A 116 4.96 -7.00 -20.42
N ALA A 117 5.88 -6.08 -20.65
CA ALA A 117 5.73 -5.02 -21.65
C ALA A 117 7.09 -4.64 -22.22
N ASP A 118 7.12 -4.21 -23.48
CA ASP A 118 8.33 -3.62 -24.09
C ASP A 118 8.55 -2.21 -23.52
N GLY A 119 9.61 -2.05 -22.74
CA GLY A 119 10.03 -0.78 -22.13
C GLY A 119 11.00 0.03 -22.97
N SER A 120 11.39 -0.40 -24.17
CA SER A 120 12.50 0.19 -24.95
C SER A 120 12.34 1.70 -25.18
N ALA A 121 11.14 2.15 -25.57
CA ALA A 121 10.86 3.57 -25.79
C ALA A 121 10.89 4.39 -24.50
N LEU A 122 10.38 3.83 -23.39
CA LEU A 122 10.45 4.46 -22.07
C LEU A 122 11.89 4.52 -21.56
N LYS A 123 12.67 3.45 -21.70
CA LYS A 123 14.10 3.44 -21.33
C LYS A 123 14.87 4.51 -22.08
N THR A 124 14.67 4.62 -23.39
CA THR A 124 15.27 5.68 -24.20
C THR A 124 14.87 7.06 -23.70
N THR A 125 13.60 7.27 -23.38
CA THR A 125 13.11 8.55 -22.84
C THR A 125 13.75 8.87 -21.49
N MET A 126 13.82 7.89 -20.56
CA MET A 126 14.48 8.08 -19.26
C MET A 126 15.97 8.38 -19.40
N GLN A 127 16.67 7.68 -20.29
CA GLN A 127 18.09 7.93 -20.58
C GLN A 127 18.32 9.33 -21.13
N ASN A 128 17.43 9.81 -22.00
CA ASN A 128 17.51 11.18 -22.52
C ASN A 128 17.27 12.23 -21.43
N ILE A 129 16.29 12.00 -20.55
CA ILE A 129 16.05 12.88 -19.39
C ILE A 129 17.27 12.90 -18.46
N ILE A 130 17.86 11.73 -18.17
CA ILE A 130 19.06 11.61 -17.32
C ILE A 130 20.24 12.40 -17.93
N LYS A 131 20.54 12.16 -19.21
CA LYS A 131 21.63 12.87 -19.91
C LYS A 131 21.40 14.38 -19.95
N ALA A 132 20.17 14.80 -20.21
CA ALA A 132 19.84 16.21 -20.24
C ALA A 132 19.96 16.85 -18.84
N ALA A 133 19.54 16.12 -17.78
CA ALA A 133 19.71 16.57 -16.41
C ALA A 133 21.19 16.75 -16.04
N GLU A 134 22.02 15.76 -16.35
CA GLU A 134 23.48 15.82 -16.13
C GLU A 134 24.13 16.99 -16.88
N LYS A 135 23.67 17.29 -18.09
CA LYS A 135 24.16 18.45 -18.86
C LYS A 135 23.81 19.78 -18.18
N ILE A 136 22.60 19.92 -17.64
CA ILE A 136 22.19 21.13 -16.91
C ILE A 136 22.88 21.20 -15.54
N GLU A 137 23.02 20.09 -14.82
CA GLU A 137 23.75 20.03 -13.54
C GLU A 137 25.21 20.49 -13.70
N ALA A 138 25.84 20.22 -14.85
CA ALA A 138 27.19 20.64 -15.18
C ALA A 138 27.37 22.19 -15.23
N LEU A 139 26.26 22.94 -15.34
CA LEU A 139 26.28 24.43 -15.28
C LEU A 139 26.78 24.96 -13.92
N ALA A 140 26.83 24.14 -12.89
CA ALA A 140 27.48 24.48 -11.61
C ALA A 140 28.93 24.97 -11.79
N ASN A 141 29.62 24.47 -12.81
CA ASN A 141 31.00 24.81 -13.13
C ASN A 141 31.13 25.88 -14.22
N SER A 142 30.03 26.47 -14.71
CA SER A 142 30.04 27.50 -15.73
C SER A 142 30.67 28.79 -15.20
N GLN A 143 31.47 29.45 -16.04
CA GLN A 143 31.99 30.78 -15.74
C GLN A 143 30.93 31.87 -15.95
N ASN A 144 29.82 31.57 -16.62
CA ASN A 144 28.70 32.46 -16.82
C ASN A 144 27.77 32.43 -15.61
N GLU A 145 27.55 33.61 -15.00
CA GLU A 145 26.67 33.74 -13.84
C GLU A 145 25.21 33.34 -14.16
N SER A 146 24.71 33.70 -15.35
CA SER A 146 23.35 33.39 -15.78
C SER A 146 23.11 31.86 -15.84
N ASP A 147 24.14 31.09 -16.24
CA ASP A 147 24.04 29.62 -16.27
C ASP A 147 23.94 29.04 -14.85
N ARG A 148 24.73 29.56 -13.91
CA ARG A 148 24.68 29.11 -12.50
C ARG A 148 23.38 29.50 -11.84
N LEU A 149 22.84 30.70 -12.15
CA LEU A 149 21.53 31.13 -11.64
C LEU A 149 20.40 30.28 -12.24
N LEU A 150 20.48 29.94 -13.52
CA LEU A 150 19.51 29.02 -14.16
C LEU A 150 19.50 27.65 -13.44
N LEU A 151 20.67 27.09 -13.17
CA LEU A 151 20.76 25.85 -12.42
C LEU A 151 20.16 25.99 -11.00
N ALA A 152 20.46 27.10 -10.31
CA ALA A 152 19.91 27.34 -8.97
C ALA A 152 18.37 27.40 -8.99
N ASP A 153 17.79 28.07 -9.98
CA ASP A 153 16.34 28.15 -10.17
C ASP A 153 15.71 26.76 -10.47
N LEU A 154 16.38 25.97 -11.31
CA LEU A 154 15.87 24.66 -11.75
C LEU A 154 16.11 23.53 -10.73
N SER A 155 17.15 23.65 -9.91
CA SER A 155 17.71 22.55 -9.12
C SER A 155 16.67 21.70 -8.40
N PRO A 156 15.70 22.22 -7.65
CA PRO A 156 14.75 21.37 -6.92
C PRO A 156 13.87 20.50 -7.83
N TRP A 157 13.42 21.03 -8.96
CA TRP A 157 12.64 20.27 -9.94
C TRP A 157 13.51 19.29 -10.71
N LEU A 158 14.69 19.74 -11.11
CA LEU A 158 15.66 18.96 -11.87
C LEU A 158 16.11 17.72 -11.09
N THR A 159 16.54 17.93 -9.85
CA THR A 159 17.02 16.84 -8.98
C THR A 159 15.93 15.79 -8.75
N LYS A 160 14.69 16.24 -8.53
CA LYS A 160 13.55 15.32 -8.38
C LYS A 160 13.25 14.55 -9.66
N LEU A 161 13.19 15.23 -10.81
CA LEU A 161 12.95 14.60 -12.11
C LEU A 161 14.05 13.60 -12.46
N HIS A 162 15.32 13.99 -12.28
CA HIS A 162 16.49 13.14 -12.50
C HIS A 162 16.43 11.87 -11.64
N SER A 163 16.13 12.01 -10.34
CA SER A 163 15.93 10.88 -9.42
C SER A 163 14.79 9.97 -9.89
N MET A 164 13.65 10.51 -10.28
CA MET A 164 12.52 9.72 -10.79
C MET A 164 12.88 8.98 -12.09
N ALA A 165 13.59 9.64 -13.01
CA ALA A 165 13.99 9.00 -14.26
C ALA A 165 14.94 7.82 -14.04
N ARG A 166 15.95 7.98 -13.18
CA ARG A 166 16.88 6.89 -12.81
C ARG A 166 16.14 5.71 -12.18
N GLN A 167 15.27 5.97 -11.21
CA GLN A 167 14.51 4.90 -10.56
C GLN A 167 13.55 4.20 -11.52
N THR A 168 12.91 4.95 -12.43
CA THR A 168 12.06 4.39 -13.47
C THR A 168 12.83 3.47 -14.40
N LEU A 169 14.01 3.89 -14.85
CA LEU A 169 14.89 3.08 -15.69
C LEU A 169 15.25 1.76 -14.99
N THR A 170 15.73 1.84 -13.75
CA THR A 170 16.09 0.65 -12.94
C THR A 170 14.92 -0.32 -12.79
N LEU A 171 13.71 0.16 -12.54
CA LEU A 171 12.54 -0.69 -12.35
C LEU A 171 12.02 -1.29 -13.66
N ILE A 172 12.10 -0.58 -14.80
CA ILE A 172 11.74 -1.12 -16.10
C ILE A 172 12.72 -2.24 -16.49
N GLU A 173 14.03 -2.01 -16.34
CA GLU A 173 15.06 -3.01 -16.62
C GLU A 173 14.87 -4.28 -15.79
N ALA A 174 14.57 -4.12 -14.50
CA ALA A 174 14.28 -5.25 -13.63
C ALA A 174 12.97 -5.97 -13.99
N ALA A 175 11.94 -5.23 -14.42
CA ALA A 175 10.66 -5.83 -14.81
C ALA A 175 10.78 -6.69 -16.08
N GLU A 176 11.72 -6.34 -16.98
CA GLU A 176 12.02 -7.11 -18.17
C GLU A 176 12.91 -8.34 -17.88
N ASN A 177 13.57 -8.39 -16.73
CA ASN A 177 14.39 -9.51 -16.31
C ASN A 177 13.53 -10.63 -15.71
N ALA A 178 13.84 -11.88 -16.04
CA ALA A 178 13.15 -13.05 -15.51
C ALA A 178 13.55 -13.38 -14.06
N GLU A 179 14.76 -12.97 -13.64
CA GLU A 179 15.32 -13.33 -12.35
C GLU A 179 14.67 -12.56 -11.20
N GLU A 180 14.16 -13.30 -10.21
CA GLU A 180 13.55 -12.72 -9.00
C GLU A 180 14.54 -11.90 -8.18
N SER A 181 15.82 -12.30 -8.17
CA SER A 181 16.91 -11.58 -7.50
C SER A 181 17.12 -10.17 -8.05
N ASP A 182 17.05 -9.98 -9.37
CA ASP A 182 17.22 -8.68 -10.00
C ASP A 182 16.04 -7.75 -9.70
N LYS A 183 14.83 -8.30 -9.69
CA LYS A 183 13.63 -7.56 -9.26
C LYS A 183 13.73 -7.09 -7.81
N TRP A 184 14.21 -7.96 -6.94
CA TRP A 184 14.44 -7.59 -5.53
C TRP A 184 15.52 -6.52 -5.38
N ASN A 185 16.65 -6.67 -6.08
CA ASN A 185 17.75 -5.69 -6.03
C ASN A 185 17.30 -4.31 -6.51
N ALA A 186 16.57 -4.23 -7.61
CA ALA A 186 16.02 -2.98 -8.13
C ALA A 186 15.03 -2.34 -7.14
N TYR A 187 14.14 -3.13 -6.58
CA TYR A 187 13.22 -2.66 -5.57
C TYR A 187 13.95 -2.11 -4.35
N ALA A 188 14.90 -2.86 -3.79
CA ALA A 188 15.64 -2.46 -2.60
C ALA A 188 16.46 -1.16 -2.83
N GLN A 189 16.97 -0.96 -4.05
CA GLN A 189 17.65 0.28 -4.43
C GLN A 189 16.70 1.47 -4.56
N THR A 190 15.46 1.27 -4.95
CA THR A 190 14.51 2.34 -5.24
C THR A 190 13.59 2.69 -4.06
N ILE A 191 13.39 1.78 -3.10
CA ILE A 191 12.39 1.97 -2.02
C ILE A 191 12.67 3.20 -1.15
N ASN A 192 13.91 3.39 -0.70
CA ASN A 192 14.28 4.51 0.16
C ASN A 192 14.27 5.86 -0.58
N PRO A 193 14.88 6.00 -1.78
CA PRO A 193 14.73 7.20 -2.58
C PRO A 193 13.28 7.54 -2.87
N LEU A 194 12.45 6.56 -3.22
CA LEU A 194 11.04 6.80 -3.53
C LEU A 194 10.22 7.21 -2.31
N SER A 195 10.48 6.64 -1.15
CA SER A 195 9.79 7.01 0.09
C SER A 195 10.04 8.46 0.51
N ARG A 196 11.16 9.04 0.08
CA ARG A 196 11.55 10.43 0.37
C ARG A 196 11.32 11.38 -0.79
N ILE A 197 10.90 10.91 -1.95
CA ILE A 197 10.83 11.70 -3.18
C ILE A 197 10.06 13.01 -3.02
N ASP A 198 9.05 13.03 -2.17
CA ASP A 198 8.21 14.19 -1.92
C ASP A 198 8.61 14.99 -0.66
N THR A 199 9.54 14.50 0.14
CA THR A 199 9.96 15.13 1.41
C THR A 199 11.44 15.48 1.47
N ASP A 200 12.24 15.04 0.51
CA ASP A 200 13.67 15.36 0.43
C ASP A 200 13.86 16.87 0.29
N ALA A 201 14.76 17.43 1.09
CA ALA A 201 15.07 18.86 1.07
C ALA A 201 15.60 19.34 -0.31
N ALA A 202 16.32 18.47 -1.02
CA ALA A 202 16.79 18.76 -2.37
C ALA A 202 15.67 18.90 -3.41
N HIS A 203 14.47 18.40 -3.09
CA HIS A 203 13.28 18.47 -3.93
C HIS A 203 12.30 19.56 -3.50
N GLN A 204 12.71 20.43 -2.57
CA GLN A 204 11.90 21.53 -2.07
C GLN A 204 12.38 22.84 -2.66
N ALA A 205 11.47 23.58 -3.27
CA ALA A 205 11.76 24.91 -3.77
C ALA A 205 11.53 25.97 -2.68
N PRO A 206 12.42 26.95 -2.53
CA PRO A 206 12.16 28.09 -1.67
C PRO A 206 10.98 28.90 -2.23
N GLN A 207 10.10 29.29 -1.33
CA GLN A 207 8.93 30.09 -1.65
C GLN A 207 8.90 31.35 -0.80
N LEU A 208 8.78 32.48 -1.44
CA LEU A 208 8.52 33.76 -0.79
C LEU A 208 7.00 33.89 -0.58
N ALA A 209 6.55 33.84 0.66
CA ALA A 209 5.15 33.97 1.02
C ALA A 209 4.92 35.32 1.73
N GLY A 210 3.84 36.00 1.39
CA GLY A 210 3.42 37.25 1.98
C GLY A 210 2.43 37.97 1.08
N SER A 211 1.72 38.96 1.64
CA SER A 211 0.86 39.87 0.88
C SER A 211 1.42 41.29 0.91
N VAL A 212 0.96 42.14 0.00
CA VAL A 212 1.34 43.53 0.00
C VAL A 212 1.03 44.17 1.37
N GLY A 213 2.07 44.68 2.03
CA GLY A 213 1.97 45.26 3.39
C GLY A 213 2.15 44.26 4.54
N ALA A 214 2.32 42.97 4.28
CA ALA A 214 2.66 41.97 5.30
C ALA A 214 4.17 41.66 5.30
N GLN A 215 4.64 41.11 6.42
CA GLN A 215 6.02 40.68 6.51
C GLN A 215 6.22 39.46 5.56
N LEU A 216 7.19 39.57 4.65
CA LEU A 216 7.59 38.48 3.79
C LEU A 216 8.26 37.39 4.61
N SER A 217 7.85 36.17 4.39
CA SER A 217 8.44 34.99 4.99
C SER A 217 8.97 34.05 3.91
N LEU A 218 10.11 33.44 4.16
CA LEU A 218 10.64 32.38 3.32
C LEU A 218 10.15 31.03 3.84
N SER A 219 9.50 30.27 3.00
CA SER A 219 9.10 28.89 3.25
C SER A 219 9.68 27.98 2.17
N SER A 220 9.49 26.67 2.30
CA SER A 220 9.83 25.73 1.24
C SER A 220 8.60 24.93 0.84
N ARG A 221 8.50 24.62 -0.43
CA ARG A 221 7.42 23.77 -0.99
C ARG A 221 7.95 22.65 -1.84
N GLN A 222 7.25 21.55 -1.77
CA GLN A 222 7.48 20.40 -2.62
C GLN A 222 7.34 20.77 -4.10
N THR A 223 8.31 20.37 -4.90
CA THR A 223 8.22 20.46 -6.36
C THR A 223 7.46 19.27 -6.95
N ASN A 224 6.76 19.46 -8.05
CA ASN A 224 5.92 18.46 -8.68
C ASN A 224 6.21 18.29 -10.19
N PRO A 225 7.46 18.00 -10.60
CA PRO A 225 7.75 17.69 -12.00
C PRO A 225 7.06 16.38 -12.40
N SER A 226 6.45 16.36 -13.59
CA SER A 226 5.78 15.18 -14.16
C SER A 226 4.85 14.46 -13.17
N GLN A 227 4.13 15.25 -12.34
CA GLN A 227 3.33 14.76 -11.20
C GLN A 227 2.18 13.85 -11.63
N GLU A 228 1.59 14.11 -12.80
CA GLU A 228 0.45 13.34 -13.32
C GLU A 228 0.87 12.12 -14.14
N THR A 229 2.15 12.00 -14.50
CA THR A 229 2.61 10.95 -15.39
C THR A 229 3.71 10.10 -14.77
N LEU A 230 4.91 10.65 -14.58
CA LEU A 230 6.07 9.86 -14.15
C LEU A 230 5.97 9.47 -12.67
N ARG A 231 5.50 10.38 -11.81
CA ARG A 231 5.39 10.12 -10.37
C ARG A 231 4.47 8.90 -10.05
N PRO A 232 3.23 8.81 -10.58
CA PRO A 232 2.38 7.66 -10.37
C PRO A 232 2.87 6.41 -11.12
N PHE A 233 3.54 6.58 -12.26
CA PHE A 233 4.12 5.44 -12.99
C PHE A 233 5.25 4.77 -12.20
N LEU A 234 6.08 5.56 -11.53
CA LEU A 234 7.14 5.03 -10.68
C LEU A 234 6.59 4.18 -9.53
N SER A 235 5.53 4.64 -8.88
CA SER A 235 4.83 3.84 -7.84
C SER A 235 4.22 2.55 -8.43
N TYR A 236 3.62 2.65 -9.60
CA TYR A 236 3.10 1.48 -10.32
C TYR A 236 4.19 0.44 -10.61
N LEU A 237 5.33 0.88 -11.16
CA LEU A 237 6.45 -0.03 -11.44
C LEU A 237 6.97 -0.70 -10.18
N GLN A 238 7.12 0.06 -9.09
CA GLN A 238 7.58 -0.49 -7.83
C GLN A 238 6.63 -1.56 -7.29
N GLU A 239 5.34 -1.28 -7.30
CA GLU A 239 4.31 -2.26 -6.89
C GLU A 239 4.36 -3.52 -7.76
N LYS A 240 4.47 -3.37 -9.08
CA LYS A 240 4.47 -4.49 -10.01
C LYS A 240 5.77 -5.30 -9.98
N SER A 241 6.93 -4.66 -9.81
CA SER A 241 8.21 -5.36 -9.76
C SER A 241 8.34 -6.28 -8.55
N ILE A 242 7.68 -5.95 -7.43
CA ILE A 242 7.73 -6.73 -6.19
C ILE A 242 6.45 -7.47 -5.85
N GLY A 243 5.33 -7.10 -6.47
CA GLY A 243 4.02 -7.67 -6.13
C GLY A 243 4.01 -9.20 -6.13
N ASN A 244 4.75 -9.81 -7.06
CA ASN A 244 4.90 -11.27 -7.12
C ASN A 244 5.95 -11.81 -6.14
N LEU A 245 6.95 -11.03 -5.74
CA LEU A 245 8.00 -11.48 -4.83
C LEU A 245 7.54 -11.51 -3.36
N LEU A 246 6.93 -10.41 -2.92
CA LEU A 246 6.47 -10.27 -1.54
C LEU A 246 5.08 -10.86 -1.31
N GLY A 247 4.38 -11.21 -2.39
CA GLY A 247 2.96 -11.52 -2.38
C GLY A 247 2.10 -10.27 -2.19
N ALA A 248 0.79 -10.39 -2.39
CA ALA A 248 -0.13 -9.28 -2.24
C ALA A 248 -0.09 -8.72 -0.80
N PRO A 249 -0.24 -7.39 -0.62
CA PRO A 249 -0.33 -6.79 0.71
C PRO A 249 -1.39 -7.50 1.55
N VAL A 250 -1.06 -7.79 2.80
CA VAL A 250 -1.98 -8.47 3.71
C VAL A 250 -2.91 -7.43 4.31
N SER A 251 -4.20 -7.52 4.01
CA SER A 251 -5.22 -6.78 4.72
C SER A 251 -5.70 -7.57 5.95
N ALA A 252 -5.93 -6.89 7.05
CA ALA A 252 -6.54 -7.48 8.25
C ALA A 252 -8.04 -7.80 8.08
N VAL A 253 -8.64 -7.30 7.00
CA VAL A 253 -10.06 -7.49 6.67
C VAL A 253 -10.19 -8.12 5.28
N PRO A 254 -11.30 -8.79 4.96
CA PRO A 254 -11.60 -9.14 3.59
C PRO A 254 -11.69 -7.87 2.71
N VAL A 255 -10.94 -7.84 1.62
CA VAL A 255 -10.88 -6.69 0.71
C VAL A 255 -11.06 -7.10 -0.74
N LEU A 256 -11.38 -6.11 -1.56
CA LEU A 256 -11.34 -6.25 -3.00
C LEU A 256 -9.90 -6.49 -3.46
N PHE A 257 -9.71 -7.48 -4.32
CA PHE A 257 -8.42 -7.83 -4.91
C PHE A 257 -8.52 -7.83 -6.43
N SER A 258 -7.68 -7.07 -7.11
CA SER A 258 -7.76 -6.89 -8.55
C SER A 258 -6.46 -6.33 -9.12
N ASN A 259 -6.19 -6.62 -10.40
CA ASN A 259 -5.16 -5.96 -11.20
C ASN A 259 -5.71 -4.87 -12.13
N LEU A 260 -6.98 -4.47 -11.98
CA LEU A 260 -7.52 -3.33 -12.68
C LEU A 260 -7.05 -2.02 -12.02
N GLU A 261 -6.75 -1.02 -12.83
CA GLU A 261 -6.37 0.32 -12.35
C GLU A 261 -7.46 0.97 -11.47
N LYS A 262 -8.72 0.76 -11.84
CA LYS A 262 -9.90 1.30 -11.14
C LYS A 262 -10.96 0.22 -10.96
N ALA A 263 -10.65 -0.77 -10.14
CA ALA A 263 -11.62 -1.80 -9.81
C ALA A 263 -12.80 -1.22 -9.01
N LYS A 264 -14.00 -1.60 -9.40
CA LYS A 264 -15.24 -1.19 -8.71
C LYS A 264 -15.88 -2.38 -8.04
N GLY A 265 -16.27 -2.23 -6.79
CA GLY A 265 -16.93 -3.26 -6.01
C GLY A 265 -16.65 -3.12 -4.53
N ALA A 266 -17.36 -3.89 -3.75
CA ALA A 266 -17.18 -3.95 -2.31
C ALA A 266 -17.19 -5.39 -1.82
N VAL A 267 -16.50 -5.65 -0.73
CA VAL A 267 -16.52 -6.92 -0.04
C VAL A 267 -17.34 -6.75 1.22
N SER A 268 -18.37 -7.58 1.36
CA SER A 268 -19.23 -7.62 2.54
C SER A 268 -18.97 -8.90 3.34
N LYS A 269 -18.82 -8.77 4.65
CA LYS A 269 -18.67 -9.89 5.58
C LYS A 269 -19.93 -10.05 6.41
N SER A 270 -20.38 -11.25 6.56
CA SER A 270 -21.40 -11.64 7.55
C SER A 270 -20.80 -12.70 8.50
N LYS A 271 -21.59 -13.19 9.47
CA LYS A 271 -21.17 -14.14 10.51
C LYS A 271 -20.29 -15.29 9.99
N ASN A 272 -20.68 -15.92 8.91
CA ASN A 272 -20.00 -17.08 8.34
C ASN A 272 -19.83 -17.01 6.83
N SER A 273 -19.85 -15.82 6.25
CA SER A 273 -19.61 -15.69 4.82
C SER A 273 -18.96 -14.35 4.46
N VAL A 274 -18.23 -14.38 3.36
CA VAL A 274 -17.70 -13.19 2.68
C VAL A 274 -18.28 -13.16 1.29
N THR A 275 -18.84 -12.04 0.90
CA THR A 275 -19.50 -11.86 -0.40
C THR A 275 -18.84 -10.72 -1.15
N PHE A 276 -18.55 -10.93 -2.41
CA PHE A 276 -18.20 -9.84 -3.31
C PHE A 276 -19.51 -9.21 -3.81
N VAL A 277 -19.70 -7.94 -3.46
CA VAL A 277 -20.89 -7.17 -3.81
C VAL A 277 -20.52 -6.11 -4.84
N ASN A 278 -21.11 -6.19 -6.01
CA ASN A 278 -20.84 -5.22 -7.06
C ASN A 278 -22.08 -4.98 -7.91
N ASN A 279 -22.64 -3.78 -7.81
CA ASN A 279 -23.69 -3.30 -8.71
C ASN A 279 -23.13 -2.55 -9.94
N CYS A 280 -21.82 -2.43 -10.04
CA CYS A 280 -21.11 -1.76 -11.12
C CYS A 280 -20.68 -2.77 -12.19
N VAL A 281 -20.39 -2.28 -13.37
CA VAL A 281 -19.76 -3.06 -14.43
C VAL A 281 -18.25 -2.81 -14.41
N ASN A 282 -17.47 -3.90 -14.39
CA ASN A 282 -16.05 -3.87 -14.67
C ASN A 282 -15.81 -4.53 -16.02
N THR A 283 -15.05 -3.89 -16.89
CA THR A 283 -14.63 -4.49 -18.17
C THR A 283 -13.22 -5.04 -17.97
N LEU A 284 -13.08 -6.35 -18.12
CA LEU A 284 -11.82 -7.05 -17.98
C LEU A 284 -11.23 -7.33 -19.37
N GLN A 285 -10.01 -6.85 -19.59
CA GLN A 285 -9.17 -7.28 -20.72
C GLN A 285 -8.63 -8.68 -20.44
N GLN A 286 -8.02 -9.32 -21.44
CA GLN A 286 -7.37 -10.60 -21.26
C GLN A 286 -6.30 -10.52 -20.15
N GLY A 287 -6.30 -11.49 -19.22
CA GLY A 287 -5.40 -11.56 -18.07
C GLY A 287 -5.76 -10.58 -16.92
N GLN A 288 -6.84 -9.81 -17.07
CA GLN A 288 -7.34 -9.00 -15.97
C GLN A 288 -8.32 -9.78 -15.10
N TYR A 289 -8.19 -9.55 -13.80
CA TYR A 289 -9.01 -10.21 -12.79
C TYR A 289 -9.54 -9.25 -11.74
N ILE A 290 -10.62 -9.68 -11.09
CA ILE A 290 -11.21 -9.01 -9.92
C ILE A 290 -11.83 -10.07 -9.02
N GLY A 291 -11.71 -9.85 -7.71
CA GLY A 291 -12.25 -10.78 -6.74
C GLY A 291 -12.02 -10.29 -5.32
N LEU A 292 -11.71 -11.20 -4.44
CA LEU A 292 -11.53 -10.90 -3.02
C LEU A 292 -10.27 -11.53 -2.43
N GLN A 293 -9.74 -10.87 -1.44
CA GLN A 293 -8.67 -11.34 -0.57
C GLN A 293 -9.20 -11.49 0.85
N LEU A 294 -8.98 -12.65 1.44
CA LEU A 294 -9.21 -12.90 2.86
C LEU A 294 -7.98 -12.43 3.67
N PRO A 295 -8.16 -12.07 4.95
CA PRO A 295 -7.05 -11.69 5.83
C PRO A 295 -5.97 -12.76 5.95
N GLN A 296 -6.38 -14.02 5.83
CA GLN A 296 -5.53 -15.21 5.97
C GLN A 296 -6.12 -16.36 5.17
N PRO A 297 -5.32 -17.37 4.81
CA PRO A 297 -5.81 -18.57 4.18
C PRO A 297 -6.75 -19.31 5.12
N ILE A 298 -7.90 -19.73 4.61
CA ILE A 298 -8.93 -20.44 5.36
C ILE A 298 -9.37 -21.67 4.55
N LYS A 299 -9.58 -22.81 5.21
CA LYS A 299 -10.29 -23.93 4.61
C LYS A 299 -11.78 -23.57 4.58
N LEU A 300 -12.32 -23.36 3.40
CA LEU A 300 -13.70 -22.94 3.22
C LEU A 300 -14.67 -24.11 3.36
N GLU A 301 -15.89 -23.84 3.84
CA GLU A 301 -17.02 -24.77 3.79
C GLU A 301 -17.51 -24.91 2.35
N SER A 302 -17.67 -23.79 1.66
CA SER A 302 -18.09 -23.77 0.27
C SER A 302 -17.75 -22.44 -0.43
N ILE A 303 -17.66 -22.52 -1.76
CA ILE A 303 -17.67 -21.36 -2.65
C ILE A 303 -18.93 -21.44 -3.51
N THR A 304 -19.69 -20.35 -3.54
CA THR A 304 -20.86 -20.21 -4.42
C THR A 304 -20.58 -19.13 -5.44
N ALA A 305 -20.67 -19.48 -6.72
CA ALA A 305 -20.56 -18.56 -7.83
C ALA A 305 -21.69 -18.82 -8.83
N ALA A 306 -22.16 -17.78 -9.53
CA ALA A 306 -23.17 -17.95 -10.55
C ALA A 306 -22.64 -18.77 -11.74
N ASP A 307 -23.48 -19.60 -12.32
CA ASP A 307 -23.13 -20.45 -13.46
C ASP A 307 -22.59 -19.64 -14.66
N SER A 308 -23.11 -18.44 -14.85
CA SER A 308 -22.66 -17.50 -15.89
C SER A 308 -21.21 -17.04 -15.72
N LEU A 309 -20.65 -17.10 -14.51
CA LEU A 309 -19.25 -16.80 -14.30
C LEU A 309 -18.35 -17.91 -14.87
N PHE A 310 -18.67 -19.16 -14.62
CA PHE A 310 -17.91 -20.31 -15.13
C PHE A 310 -17.96 -20.43 -16.67
N SER A 311 -19.02 -19.95 -17.31
CA SER A 311 -19.13 -19.98 -18.76
C SER A 311 -18.43 -18.81 -19.48
N ALA A 312 -18.18 -17.71 -18.76
CA ALA A 312 -17.66 -16.48 -19.35
C ALA A 312 -16.24 -16.13 -18.89
N PHE A 313 -15.83 -16.66 -17.74
CA PHE A 313 -14.57 -16.32 -17.06
C PHE A 313 -13.95 -17.57 -16.45
N THR A 314 -12.67 -17.48 -16.09
CA THR A 314 -11.98 -18.47 -15.27
C THR A 314 -12.02 -18.03 -13.80
N LEU A 315 -12.44 -18.91 -12.92
CA LEU A 315 -12.36 -18.68 -11.48
C LEU A 315 -11.07 -19.30 -10.94
N LEU A 316 -10.29 -18.50 -10.23
CA LEU A 316 -9.01 -18.92 -9.67
C LEU A 316 -9.00 -18.75 -8.16
N THR A 317 -8.41 -19.72 -7.47
CA THR A 317 -8.15 -19.66 -6.03
C THR A 317 -6.65 -19.74 -5.76
N SER A 318 -6.22 -19.10 -4.69
CA SER A 318 -4.82 -19.17 -4.24
C SER A 318 -4.74 -19.01 -2.73
N GLU A 319 -3.75 -19.65 -2.13
CA GLU A 319 -3.40 -19.50 -0.72
C GLU A 319 -2.43 -18.35 -0.49
N ASN A 320 -1.51 -18.14 -1.42
CA ASN A 320 -0.36 -17.22 -1.29
C ASN A 320 -0.38 -16.03 -2.27
N GLY A 321 -1.30 -16.02 -3.25
CA GLY A 321 -1.38 -15.00 -4.29
C GLY A 321 -0.36 -15.18 -5.44
N ARG A 322 0.36 -16.32 -5.47
CA ARG A 322 1.35 -16.67 -6.49
C ARG A 322 0.97 -17.93 -7.25
N ASP A 323 0.63 -18.98 -6.51
CA ASP A 323 0.26 -20.29 -7.06
C ASP A 323 -1.26 -20.33 -7.16
N TRP A 324 -1.75 -20.34 -8.38
CA TRP A 324 -3.18 -20.27 -8.68
C TRP A 324 -3.69 -21.62 -9.16
N SER A 325 -4.88 -21.96 -8.70
CA SER A 325 -5.60 -23.16 -9.11
C SER A 325 -6.96 -22.80 -9.68
N VAL A 326 -7.33 -23.43 -10.79
CA VAL A 326 -8.66 -23.26 -11.38
C VAL A 326 -9.71 -23.88 -10.45
N LEU A 327 -10.76 -23.12 -10.19
CA LEU A 327 -11.94 -23.60 -9.49
C LEU A 327 -12.98 -24.07 -10.51
N GLU A 328 -13.14 -25.38 -10.64
CA GLU A 328 -14.14 -25.97 -11.50
C GLU A 328 -15.56 -25.81 -10.93
N LYS A 329 -16.55 -25.69 -11.82
CA LYS A 329 -17.96 -25.60 -11.42
C LYS A 329 -18.36 -26.80 -10.58
N GLY A 330 -18.93 -26.55 -9.41
CA GLY A 330 -19.38 -27.58 -8.47
C GLY A 330 -18.27 -28.22 -7.64
N SER A 331 -17.01 -27.82 -7.84
CA SER A 331 -15.90 -28.27 -7.00
C SER A 331 -15.70 -27.35 -5.79
N GLN A 332 -14.93 -27.85 -4.83
CA GLN A 332 -14.45 -27.09 -3.69
C GLN A 332 -12.92 -27.11 -3.69
N PRO A 333 -12.25 -26.01 -3.32
CA PRO A 333 -10.81 -26.03 -3.26
C PRO A 333 -10.33 -27.02 -2.20
N ALA A 334 -9.39 -27.88 -2.58
CA ALA A 334 -8.77 -28.85 -1.68
C ALA A 334 -7.86 -28.16 -0.64
N ALA A 335 -7.26 -27.05 -1.01
CA ALA A 335 -6.35 -26.26 -0.19
C ALA A 335 -7.07 -25.12 0.55
N HIS A 336 -6.32 -24.43 1.44
CA HIS A 336 -6.77 -23.19 2.03
C HIS A 336 -6.85 -22.10 0.95
N VAL A 337 -7.84 -21.24 1.07
CA VAL A 337 -8.07 -20.14 0.13
C VAL A 337 -7.87 -18.82 0.87
N ARG A 338 -7.04 -17.96 0.31
CA ARG A 338 -6.90 -16.57 0.70
C ARG A 338 -7.38 -15.62 -0.38
N TYR A 339 -7.22 -16.03 -1.64
CA TYR A 339 -7.62 -15.26 -2.82
C TYR A 339 -8.63 -16.07 -3.63
N LEU A 340 -9.68 -15.40 -4.06
CA LEU A 340 -10.62 -15.89 -5.05
C LEU A 340 -10.85 -14.80 -6.08
N VAL A 341 -10.55 -15.06 -7.33
CA VAL A 341 -10.68 -14.08 -8.42
C VAL A 341 -11.43 -14.66 -9.60
N VAL A 342 -12.03 -13.77 -10.36
CA VAL A 342 -12.64 -14.01 -11.66
C VAL A 342 -11.74 -13.36 -12.69
N GLU A 343 -11.16 -14.14 -13.59
CA GLU A 343 -10.22 -13.69 -14.62
C GLU A 343 -10.82 -13.82 -16.02
N ASN A 344 -10.53 -12.85 -16.90
CA ASN A 344 -10.84 -12.96 -18.30
C ASN A 344 -9.63 -13.51 -19.07
N GLU A 345 -9.69 -14.79 -19.44
CA GLU A 345 -8.67 -15.41 -20.31
C GLU A 345 -8.96 -15.21 -21.81
N ASN A 346 -10.15 -14.68 -22.16
CA ASN A 346 -10.50 -14.45 -23.55
C ASN A 346 -9.71 -13.28 -24.14
N PRO A 347 -9.32 -13.36 -25.43
CA PRO A 347 -8.69 -12.24 -26.13
C PRO A 347 -9.57 -10.98 -26.18
N GLU A 348 -10.91 -11.17 -26.25
CA GLU A 348 -11.85 -10.07 -26.29
C GLU A 348 -12.19 -9.56 -24.89
N PRO A 349 -12.34 -8.23 -24.70
CA PRO A 349 -12.78 -7.66 -23.45
C PRO A 349 -14.15 -8.19 -23.03
N ARG A 350 -14.31 -8.52 -21.76
CA ARG A 350 -15.57 -9.00 -21.20
C ARG A 350 -16.06 -8.15 -20.06
N SER A 351 -17.35 -7.82 -20.11
CA SER A 351 -18.01 -7.08 -19.04
C SER A 351 -18.43 -8.02 -17.92
N LEU A 352 -17.93 -7.76 -16.73
CA LEU A 352 -18.31 -8.45 -15.51
C LEU A 352 -19.24 -7.55 -14.69
N LYS A 353 -20.48 -8.00 -14.49
CA LYS A 353 -21.43 -7.41 -13.57
C LYS A 353 -21.79 -8.45 -12.51
N LEU A 354 -21.34 -8.22 -11.29
CA LEU A 354 -21.68 -9.07 -10.15
C LEU A 354 -22.88 -8.48 -9.43
N ALA A 355 -24.01 -9.18 -9.51
CA ALA A 355 -25.14 -8.91 -8.67
C ALA A 355 -24.86 -9.37 -7.22
N ARG A 356 -25.67 -8.91 -6.26
CA ARG A 356 -25.54 -9.29 -4.85
C ARG A 356 -25.54 -10.81 -4.70
N ALA A 357 -24.54 -11.33 -3.99
CA ALA A 357 -24.36 -12.76 -3.67
C ALA A 357 -23.99 -13.69 -4.86
N VAL A 358 -23.51 -13.17 -5.97
CA VAL A 358 -23.07 -13.98 -7.13
C VAL A 358 -21.71 -14.67 -6.89
N LEU A 359 -20.86 -14.11 -6.02
CA LEU A 359 -19.59 -14.69 -5.58
C LEU A 359 -19.54 -14.65 -4.06
N LYS A 360 -19.68 -15.83 -3.42
CA LYS A 360 -19.76 -15.94 -1.97
C LYS A 360 -18.90 -17.08 -1.46
N LEU A 361 -18.07 -16.76 -0.46
CA LEU A 361 -17.33 -17.75 0.33
C LEU A 361 -18.10 -18.04 1.61
N THR A 362 -18.32 -19.31 1.90
CA THR A 362 -18.85 -19.75 3.19
C THR A 362 -17.68 -20.17 4.08
N LEU A 363 -17.55 -19.49 5.20
CA LEU A 363 -16.55 -19.77 6.22
C LEU A 363 -17.03 -20.93 7.11
N PRO A 364 -16.13 -21.70 7.75
CA PRO A 364 -16.51 -22.68 8.74
C PRO A 364 -17.41 -22.07 9.81
N ALA A 365 -18.40 -22.82 10.23
CA ALA A 365 -19.31 -22.36 11.27
C ALA A 365 -18.55 -22.11 12.58
N PRO A 366 -18.78 -20.97 13.25
CA PRO A 366 -18.20 -20.71 14.56
C PRO A 366 -18.77 -21.69 15.59
N THR A 367 -18.03 -21.87 16.71
CA THR A 367 -18.55 -22.61 17.85
C THR A 367 -19.88 -22.00 18.28
N ALA A 368 -20.90 -22.84 18.38
CA ALA A 368 -22.26 -22.40 18.67
C ALA A 368 -22.38 -21.80 20.07
N ILE A 369 -22.95 -20.60 20.15
CA ILE A 369 -23.17 -19.84 21.39
C ILE A 369 -24.64 -19.93 21.77
N ALA A 370 -24.91 -20.30 23.01
CA ALA A 370 -26.26 -20.38 23.55
C ALA A 370 -26.76 -19.06 24.11
N SER A 371 -25.89 -18.29 24.78
CA SER A 371 -26.25 -17.01 25.36
C SER A 371 -25.02 -16.11 25.60
N ALA A 372 -25.27 -14.84 25.65
CA ALA A 372 -24.31 -13.80 26.02
C ALA A 372 -24.85 -13.01 27.22
N THR A 373 -24.01 -12.78 28.23
CA THR A 373 -24.35 -12.05 29.45
C THR A 373 -23.37 -10.87 29.61
N ILE A 374 -23.91 -9.72 29.93
CA ILE A 374 -23.16 -8.49 30.14
C ILE A 374 -23.16 -8.10 31.62
N PRO A 375 -22.25 -7.22 32.06
CA PRO A 375 -22.27 -6.64 33.39
C PRO A 375 -23.57 -5.87 33.66
N SER A 376 -23.90 -5.64 34.96
CA SER A 376 -25.06 -4.84 35.34
C SER A 376 -24.98 -3.40 34.80
N GLY A 377 -26.09 -2.90 34.29
CA GLY A 377 -26.24 -1.57 33.71
C GLY A 377 -27.11 -1.56 32.46
N ASP A 378 -27.56 -0.39 32.06
CA ASP A 378 -28.39 -0.23 30.90
C ASP A 378 -27.54 -0.33 29.63
N ILE A 379 -28.04 -1.03 28.63
CA ILE A 379 -27.42 -1.09 27.30
C ILE A 379 -27.66 0.26 26.62
N TYR A 380 -26.64 0.76 25.94
CA TYR A 380 -26.75 1.97 25.13
C TYR A 380 -27.79 1.78 24.01
N SER A 381 -28.63 2.80 23.82
CA SER A 381 -29.75 2.72 22.88
C SER A 381 -29.32 2.26 21.48
N GLY A 382 -30.07 1.31 20.92
CA GLY A 382 -29.77 0.71 19.60
C GLY A 382 -28.75 -0.43 19.64
N HIS A 383 -28.20 -0.79 20.81
CA HIS A 383 -27.27 -1.90 20.97
C HIS A 383 -27.90 -3.09 21.69
N ASN A 384 -27.27 -4.26 21.58
CA ASN A 384 -27.77 -5.52 22.14
C ASN A 384 -26.62 -6.37 22.67
N ALA A 385 -26.86 -7.14 23.71
CA ALA A 385 -25.88 -8.08 24.27
C ALA A 385 -25.44 -9.16 23.25
N SER A 386 -26.32 -9.56 22.33
CA SER A 386 -25.98 -10.54 21.29
C SER A 386 -25.00 -10.00 20.24
N PHE A 387 -24.81 -8.70 20.14
CA PHE A 387 -23.87 -8.11 19.16
C PHE A 387 -22.41 -8.49 19.47
N MET A 388 -22.09 -8.86 20.71
CA MET A 388 -20.74 -9.35 21.01
C MET A 388 -20.52 -10.83 20.62
N THR A 389 -21.46 -11.44 19.89
CA THR A 389 -21.40 -12.87 19.48
C THR A 389 -22.05 -13.14 18.12
N ASP A 390 -22.42 -12.09 17.38
CA ASP A 390 -23.12 -12.23 16.10
C ASP A 390 -22.15 -12.42 14.92
N GLY A 391 -20.85 -12.19 15.14
CA GLY A 391 -19.81 -12.28 14.13
C GLY A 391 -19.85 -11.15 13.09
N ASP A 392 -20.62 -10.11 13.37
CA ASP A 392 -20.68 -8.89 12.55
C ASP A 392 -19.81 -7.79 13.17
N TYR A 393 -18.70 -7.48 12.51
CA TYR A 393 -17.75 -6.48 12.99
C TYR A 393 -18.20 -5.02 12.74
N THR A 394 -19.44 -4.83 12.34
CA THR A 394 -20.07 -3.51 12.25
C THR A 394 -21.00 -3.22 13.43
N THR A 395 -21.35 -4.23 14.21
CA THR A 395 -22.15 -4.13 15.43
C THR A 395 -21.28 -4.28 16.68
N TYR A 396 -21.71 -3.73 17.79
CA TYR A 396 -21.03 -3.89 19.07
C TYR A 396 -21.99 -3.80 20.25
N THR A 397 -21.63 -4.45 21.33
CA THR A 397 -22.29 -4.31 22.64
C THR A 397 -21.63 -3.15 23.40
N CYS A 398 -22.44 -2.27 23.97
CA CYS A 398 -21.98 -1.15 24.77
C CYS A 398 -22.95 -0.87 25.92
N LEU A 399 -22.42 -0.60 27.11
CA LEU A 399 -23.22 -0.13 28.24
C LEU A 399 -23.27 1.40 28.25
N ASN A 400 -24.41 1.95 28.69
CA ASN A 400 -24.58 3.40 28.86
C ASN A 400 -23.92 3.90 30.17
N ARG A 401 -22.68 3.46 30.38
CA ARG A 401 -21.86 3.86 31.54
C ARG A 401 -20.39 3.58 31.29
N ASN A 402 -19.53 4.23 32.05
CA ASN A 402 -18.11 3.93 32.09
C ASN A 402 -17.86 2.51 32.63
N GLN A 403 -16.72 1.96 32.27
CA GLN A 403 -16.28 0.63 32.70
C GLN A 403 -16.02 0.60 34.21
N LYS A 404 -16.22 -0.55 34.80
CA LYS A 404 -15.86 -0.83 36.21
C LYS A 404 -14.92 -2.03 36.26
N THR A 405 -13.98 -2.02 37.17
CA THR A 405 -13.16 -3.21 37.46
C THR A 405 -14.08 -4.35 37.90
N ASN A 406 -13.77 -5.55 37.41
CA ASN A 406 -14.58 -6.76 37.55
C ASN A 406 -15.85 -6.81 36.70
N ASP A 407 -16.09 -5.86 35.80
CA ASP A 407 -17.08 -6.05 34.73
C ASP A 407 -16.74 -7.31 33.96
N ALA A 408 -17.70 -8.22 33.80
CA ALA A 408 -17.53 -9.49 33.11
C ALA A 408 -18.53 -9.63 31.96
N TYR A 409 -18.02 -9.80 30.77
CA TYR A 409 -18.79 -10.14 29.56
C TYR A 409 -18.66 -11.65 29.35
N VAL A 410 -19.73 -12.38 29.47
CA VAL A 410 -19.71 -13.86 29.51
C VAL A 410 -20.47 -14.44 28.34
N VAL A 411 -19.84 -15.37 27.66
CA VAL A 411 -20.44 -16.19 26.58
C VAL A 411 -20.62 -17.59 27.09
N LYS A 412 -21.83 -18.14 26.97
CA LYS A 412 -22.13 -19.55 27.23
C LYS A 412 -22.24 -20.31 25.90
N LEU A 413 -21.42 -21.33 25.73
CA LEU A 413 -21.45 -22.19 24.56
C LEU A 413 -22.64 -23.14 24.61
N SER A 414 -23.17 -23.55 23.47
CA SER A 414 -24.31 -24.45 23.37
C SER A 414 -24.03 -25.84 23.96
N ALA A 415 -22.78 -26.26 23.93
CA ALA A 415 -22.29 -27.49 24.57
C ALA A 415 -20.86 -27.26 25.07
N PRO A 416 -20.39 -28.02 26.07
CA PRO A 416 -18.97 -28.03 26.45
C PRO A 416 -18.10 -28.48 25.25
N VAL A 417 -17.09 -27.69 24.91
CA VAL A 417 -16.14 -28.01 23.83
C VAL A 417 -14.71 -27.72 24.28
N PRO A 418 -13.71 -28.40 23.72
CA PRO A 418 -12.31 -27.99 23.88
C PRO A 418 -12.11 -26.56 23.34
N VAL A 419 -11.57 -25.67 24.14
CA VAL A 419 -11.29 -24.28 23.72
C VAL A 419 -9.82 -24.15 23.37
N GLY A 420 -9.51 -24.06 22.07
CA GLY A 420 -8.17 -23.88 21.53
C GLY A 420 -7.79 -22.41 21.34
N ASP A 421 -8.76 -21.59 20.96
CA ASP A 421 -8.54 -20.15 20.73
C ASP A 421 -9.76 -19.33 21.13
N VAL A 422 -9.49 -18.08 21.57
CA VAL A 422 -10.52 -17.05 21.78
C VAL A 422 -10.03 -15.76 21.14
N ARG A 423 -10.90 -15.10 20.37
CA ARG A 423 -10.63 -13.75 19.85
C ARG A 423 -11.54 -12.74 20.52
N ILE A 424 -10.96 -11.63 20.95
CA ILE A 424 -11.69 -10.48 21.46
C ILE A 424 -11.56 -9.32 20.48
N CYS A 425 -12.69 -8.79 20.03
CA CYS A 425 -12.78 -7.65 19.11
C CYS A 425 -13.31 -6.45 19.87
N MET A 426 -12.54 -5.36 19.96
CA MET A 426 -12.87 -4.15 20.72
C MET A 426 -12.69 -2.88 19.91
N GLY A 427 -13.42 -1.83 20.30
CA GLY A 427 -13.29 -0.50 19.73
C GLY A 427 -11.91 0.13 19.94
N THR A 428 -11.56 1.05 19.07
CA THR A 428 -10.34 1.88 19.16
C THR A 428 -10.64 3.37 19.17
N VAL A 429 -11.82 3.76 18.67
CA VAL A 429 -12.25 5.16 18.55
C VAL A 429 -12.58 5.74 19.92
N ASN A 430 -12.20 6.98 20.15
CA ASN A 430 -12.48 7.75 21.36
C ASN A 430 -11.95 7.15 22.67
N GLY A 431 -11.11 6.10 22.60
CA GLY A 431 -10.64 5.38 23.77
C GLY A 431 -11.67 4.41 24.38
N ASP A 432 -12.71 4.03 23.63
CA ASP A 432 -13.78 3.11 24.06
C ASP A 432 -13.33 1.65 24.05
N TYR A 433 -12.21 1.38 24.70
CA TYR A 433 -11.60 0.07 24.87
C TYR A 433 -11.25 -0.18 26.33
N MET A 434 -11.03 -1.43 26.67
CA MET A 434 -10.59 -1.87 28.00
C MET A 434 -9.10 -1.54 28.21
N THR A 435 -8.76 -0.94 29.32
CA THR A 435 -7.36 -0.61 29.63
C THR A 435 -6.53 -1.88 29.90
N VAL A 436 -7.02 -2.75 30.77
CA VAL A 436 -6.45 -4.07 31.05
C VAL A 436 -7.58 -5.07 31.22
N GLY A 437 -7.49 -6.18 30.53
CA GLY A 437 -8.47 -7.25 30.61
C GLY A 437 -7.85 -8.64 30.62
N ARG A 438 -8.65 -9.63 31.00
CA ARG A 438 -8.30 -11.06 30.97
C ARG A 438 -9.40 -11.85 30.28
N VAL A 439 -8.97 -12.85 29.53
CA VAL A 439 -9.90 -13.84 28.99
C VAL A 439 -9.77 -15.12 29.81
N GLN A 440 -10.90 -15.66 30.18
CA GLN A 440 -10.96 -16.85 31.03
C GLN A 440 -11.99 -17.83 30.50
N THR A 441 -11.73 -19.12 30.71
CA THR A 441 -12.63 -20.23 30.38
C THR A 441 -13.09 -20.95 31.63
N SER A 442 -14.28 -21.56 31.58
CA SER A 442 -14.84 -22.33 32.67
C SER A 442 -15.77 -23.42 32.16
N LEU A 443 -15.81 -24.56 32.83
CA LEU A 443 -16.79 -25.60 32.56
C LEU A 443 -18.10 -25.36 33.31
N ASP A 444 -18.01 -24.87 34.54
CA ASP A 444 -19.15 -24.75 35.49
C ASP A 444 -19.65 -23.30 35.68
N GLY A 445 -18.98 -22.32 35.07
CA GLY A 445 -19.25 -20.89 35.24
C GLY A 445 -18.82 -20.31 36.60
N LYS A 446 -18.15 -21.10 37.45
CA LYS A 446 -17.71 -20.74 38.80
C LYS A 446 -16.19 -20.76 38.91
N THR A 447 -15.56 -21.80 38.45
CA THR A 447 -14.11 -21.96 38.46
C THR A 447 -13.53 -21.53 37.13
N TRP A 448 -12.63 -20.55 37.14
CA TRP A 448 -12.12 -19.89 35.93
C TRP A 448 -10.62 -20.11 35.71
N LYS A 449 -10.25 -20.51 34.51
CA LYS A 449 -8.86 -20.59 34.05
C LYS A 449 -8.55 -19.41 33.16
N THR A 450 -7.44 -18.72 33.41
CA THR A 450 -7.03 -17.56 32.60
C THR A 450 -6.23 -18.03 31.39
N LEU A 451 -6.59 -17.51 30.22
CA LEU A 451 -5.90 -17.76 28.97
C LEU A 451 -4.71 -16.81 28.80
N ARG A 452 -3.77 -17.18 27.95
CA ARG A 452 -2.63 -16.34 27.60
C ARG A 452 -2.91 -15.60 26.28
N VAL A 453 -2.41 -14.39 26.17
CA VAL A 453 -2.36 -13.69 24.88
C VAL A 453 -1.52 -14.54 23.94
N LYS A 454 -2.07 -14.83 22.75
CA LYS A 454 -1.49 -15.80 21.83
C LYS A 454 -0.05 -15.42 21.45
N GLY A 455 0.85 -16.39 21.53
CA GLY A 455 2.27 -16.18 21.26
C GLY A 455 3.06 -15.49 22.37
N THR A 456 2.50 -15.37 23.59
CA THR A 456 3.17 -14.76 24.74
C THR A 456 2.95 -15.54 26.02
N ALA A 457 3.73 -15.24 27.07
CA ALA A 457 3.46 -15.71 28.42
C ALA A 457 2.44 -14.82 29.17
N GLN A 458 2.00 -13.70 28.58
CA GLN A 458 1.13 -12.73 29.23
C GLN A 458 -0.30 -13.23 29.31
N THR A 459 -0.95 -12.96 30.43
CA THR A 459 -2.37 -13.27 30.66
C THR A 459 -3.25 -12.02 30.59
N ASP A 460 -2.63 -10.86 30.74
CA ASP A 460 -3.32 -9.58 30.72
C ASP A 460 -3.25 -8.97 29.32
N PHE A 461 -4.42 -8.70 28.77
CA PHE A 461 -4.56 -7.98 27.51
C PHE A 461 -4.43 -6.45 27.78
N ARG A 462 -3.73 -5.76 26.86
CA ARG A 462 -3.62 -4.29 26.80
C ARG A 462 -3.65 -3.84 25.35
N MET A 463 -4.32 -2.72 25.05
CA MET A 463 -4.38 -2.20 23.67
C MET A 463 -3.00 -1.85 23.07
N THR A 464 -2.00 -1.63 23.92
CA THR A 464 -0.63 -1.32 23.49
C THR A 464 0.23 -2.56 23.17
N LEU A 465 -0.32 -3.77 23.36
CA LEU A 465 0.41 -5.00 23.04
C LEU A 465 0.62 -5.14 21.52
N PRO A 466 1.81 -5.58 21.08
CA PRO A 466 2.08 -5.85 19.66
C PRO A 466 1.14 -6.87 19.02
N GLN A 467 0.55 -7.76 19.83
CA GLN A 467 -0.41 -8.77 19.40
C GLN A 467 -1.81 -8.22 19.12
N VAL A 468 -2.08 -6.97 19.49
CA VAL A 468 -3.32 -6.30 19.14
C VAL A 468 -3.26 -5.88 17.67
N VAL A 469 -4.15 -6.44 16.88
CA VAL A 469 -4.22 -6.20 15.44
C VAL A 469 -5.30 -5.17 15.15
N LYS A 470 -4.92 -4.08 14.49
CA LYS A 470 -5.88 -3.09 13.99
C LYS A 470 -6.65 -3.69 12.82
N TYR A 471 -7.97 -3.82 12.98
CA TYR A 471 -8.84 -4.36 11.94
C TYR A 471 -9.38 -3.26 11.02
N SER A 472 -9.83 -2.14 11.61
CA SER A 472 -10.35 -0.97 10.90
C SER A 472 -9.97 0.31 11.63
N SER A 473 -10.46 1.45 11.19
CA SER A 473 -10.34 2.71 11.95
C SER A 473 -11.05 2.64 13.29
N GLU A 474 -12.04 1.77 13.45
CA GLU A 474 -12.93 1.71 14.62
C GLU A 474 -12.68 0.50 15.53
N MET A 475 -12.08 -0.58 15.01
CA MET A 475 -11.99 -1.85 15.74
C MET A 475 -10.61 -2.49 15.62
N SER A 476 -10.16 -3.08 16.73
CA SER A 476 -8.98 -3.96 16.82
C SER A 476 -9.35 -5.28 17.50
N TYR A 477 -8.56 -6.31 17.27
CA TYR A 477 -8.73 -7.58 17.94
C TYR A 477 -7.44 -8.11 18.55
N CYS A 478 -7.58 -9.02 19.52
CA CYS A 478 -6.49 -9.78 20.10
C CYS A 478 -6.89 -11.24 20.24
N ASP A 479 -5.95 -12.15 19.91
CA ASP A 479 -6.15 -13.59 20.04
C ASP A 479 -5.54 -14.11 21.34
N PHE A 480 -6.21 -15.10 21.93
CA PHE A 480 -5.80 -15.82 23.13
C PHE A 480 -5.67 -17.31 22.84
N SER A 481 -4.62 -17.91 23.37
CA SER A 481 -4.44 -19.37 23.30
C SER A 481 -5.21 -20.03 24.43
N GLY A 482 -6.10 -20.95 24.06
CA GLY A 482 -6.71 -21.87 24.98
C GLY A 482 -5.77 -23.01 25.36
N THR A 483 -6.16 -23.76 26.38
CA THR A 483 -5.44 -24.94 26.86
C THR A 483 -5.98 -26.24 26.25
N ASN A 484 -6.93 -26.15 25.32
CA ASN A 484 -7.75 -27.26 24.79
C ASN A 484 -8.55 -28.00 25.89
N ASP A 485 -8.66 -27.39 27.06
CA ASP A 485 -9.56 -27.91 28.09
C ASP A 485 -11.01 -27.72 27.65
N THR A 486 -11.85 -28.66 28.02
CA THR A 486 -13.29 -28.56 27.80
C THR A 486 -13.88 -27.44 28.66
N ALA A 487 -14.54 -26.49 28.00
CA ALA A 487 -15.22 -25.37 28.66
C ALA A 487 -16.61 -25.15 28.06
N GLN A 488 -17.51 -24.63 28.86
CA GLN A 488 -18.85 -24.21 28.44
C GLN A 488 -19.01 -22.67 28.53
N TYR A 489 -18.13 -21.99 29.24
CA TYR A 489 -18.18 -20.56 29.43
C TYR A 489 -16.84 -19.92 29.05
N VAL A 490 -16.92 -18.78 28.38
CA VAL A 490 -15.79 -17.89 28.10
C VAL A 490 -16.17 -16.52 28.58
N ARG A 491 -15.25 -15.83 29.30
CA ARG A 491 -15.49 -14.46 29.72
C ARG A 491 -14.31 -13.56 29.40
N LEU A 492 -14.65 -12.31 29.07
CA LEU A 492 -13.76 -11.16 29.11
C LEU A 492 -14.00 -10.43 30.43
N LEU A 493 -12.97 -10.31 31.25
CA LEU A 493 -13.01 -9.66 32.57
C LEU A 493 -12.20 -8.36 32.53
N VAL A 494 -12.80 -7.25 32.95
CA VAL A 494 -12.11 -5.97 33.12
C VAL A 494 -11.23 -6.05 34.37
N SER A 495 -9.91 -6.10 34.20
CA SER A 495 -8.94 -6.12 35.30
C SER A 495 -8.62 -4.72 35.79
N THR A 496 -8.46 -3.77 34.85
CA THR A 496 -8.31 -2.34 35.15
C THR A 496 -9.25 -1.57 34.25
N ALA A 497 -10.19 -0.88 34.86
CA ALA A 497 -11.19 -0.10 34.15
C ALA A 497 -10.63 1.16 33.51
N ASN A 498 -11.20 1.56 32.39
CA ASN A 498 -11.11 2.91 31.87
C ASN A 498 -12.29 3.71 32.46
N THR A 499 -12.06 4.44 33.55
CA THR A 499 -13.11 5.08 34.30
C THR A 499 -13.74 6.31 33.64
N SER A 500 -13.15 6.75 32.53
CA SER A 500 -13.64 7.90 31.76
C SER A 500 -14.25 7.52 30.43
N LYS A 501 -14.25 6.22 30.07
CA LYS A 501 -14.63 5.73 28.75
C LYS A 501 -15.55 4.51 28.83
N TRP A 502 -16.35 4.33 27.80
CA TRP A 502 -17.18 3.16 27.60
C TRP A 502 -16.34 2.00 27.04
N LEU A 503 -16.97 0.83 26.87
CA LEU A 503 -16.38 -0.29 26.14
C LEU A 503 -17.27 -0.62 24.94
N ARG A 504 -16.73 -0.53 23.76
CA ARG A 504 -17.34 -1.10 22.56
C ARG A 504 -16.78 -2.49 22.35
N LEU A 505 -17.57 -3.49 22.65
CA LEU A 505 -17.21 -4.90 22.46
C LEU A 505 -17.90 -5.42 21.21
N TYR A 506 -17.13 -5.61 20.13
CA TYR A 506 -17.64 -6.02 18.82
C TYR A 506 -17.92 -7.52 18.79
N ASP A 507 -16.96 -8.35 19.22
CA ASP A 507 -17.19 -9.81 19.20
C ASP A 507 -16.29 -10.54 20.19
N ILE A 508 -16.79 -11.68 20.69
CA ILE A 508 -16.06 -12.73 21.40
C ILE A 508 -16.19 -14.01 20.58
N GLU A 509 -15.15 -14.37 19.87
CA GLU A 509 -15.13 -15.54 19.01
C GLU A 509 -14.40 -16.69 19.69
N VAL A 510 -15.04 -17.86 19.74
CA VAL A 510 -14.47 -19.07 20.36
C VAL A 510 -14.13 -20.08 19.28
N ASN A 511 -12.94 -20.65 19.31
CA ASN A 511 -12.41 -21.63 18.33
C ASN A 511 -12.42 -21.16 16.87
N LYS A 512 -12.66 -19.87 16.62
CA LYS A 512 -12.73 -19.31 15.27
C LYS A 512 -11.35 -18.95 14.75
N ALA A 513 -10.46 -18.58 15.66
CA ALA A 513 -9.07 -18.26 15.32
C ALA A 513 -8.30 -19.48 14.81
N THR A 514 -8.73 -20.72 15.13
CA THR A 514 -8.11 -21.94 14.63
C THR A 514 -8.34 -22.16 13.14
N HIS A 515 -9.43 -21.67 12.58
CA HIS A 515 -9.71 -21.74 11.14
C HIS A 515 -8.85 -20.78 10.31
N ALA A 516 -8.23 -19.85 10.98
CA ALA A 516 -7.40 -18.80 10.41
C ALA A 516 -5.89 -19.07 10.57
N ALA A 517 -5.50 -20.21 11.11
CA ALA A 517 -4.29 -20.34 11.93
C ALA A 517 -2.97 -20.51 11.21
N LYS A 518 -2.91 -20.79 9.92
CA LYS A 518 -1.66 -21.25 9.32
C LYS A 518 -0.67 -20.16 8.91
N PHE A 519 -1.06 -18.87 8.92
CA PHE A 519 -0.19 -17.75 8.53
C PHE A 519 -0.24 -16.60 9.52
N LYS A 520 -0.28 -16.91 10.80
CA LYS A 520 -0.13 -15.87 11.83
C LYS A 520 1.31 -15.43 11.90
N HIS A 521 1.48 -14.15 12.23
CA HIS A 521 2.81 -13.66 12.59
C HIS A 521 3.49 -14.62 13.55
N PRO A 522 4.73 -15.01 13.31
CA PRO A 522 5.47 -15.83 14.26
C PRO A 522 5.50 -15.13 15.62
N ALA A 523 5.48 -15.91 16.67
CA ALA A 523 5.78 -15.37 17.99
C ALA A 523 7.18 -14.77 17.94
N ALA A 524 7.32 -13.54 18.44
CA ALA A 524 8.62 -12.94 18.54
C ALA A 524 9.45 -13.69 19.60
N ASP A 525 10.65 -14.08 19.26
CA ASP A 525 11.68 -14.48 20.22
C ASP A 525 12.10 -13.24 21.05
N ALA A 526 13.08 -13.36 21.91
CA ALA A 526 13.48 -12.39 22.94
C ALA A 526 13.62 -10.91 22.51
N SER A 527 13.68 -10.60 21.22
CA SER A 527 13.78 -9.22 20.70
C SER A 527 12.45 -8.57 20.27
N GLY A 528 11.32 -9.22 20.49
CA GLY A 528 10.00 -8.57 20.38
C GLY A 528 9.67 -7.98 19.01
N ASN A 529 9.45 -6.66 18.95
CA ASN A 529 8.99 -5.97 17.75
C ASN A 529 9.94 -6.02 16.54
N ALA A 530 11.24 -6.22 16.77
CA ALA A 530 12.22 -6.29 15.70
C ALA A 530 11.97 -7.48 14.76
N LEU A 531 11.44 -8.60 15.27
CA LEU A 531 11.15 -9.78 14.45
C LEU A 531 9.89 -9.63 13.60
N LEU A 532 8.96 -8.74 13.97
CA LEU A 532 7.78 -8.48 13.18
C LEU A 532 8.13 -7.85 11.82
N SER A 533 9.20 -7.05 11.77
CA SER A 533 9.65 -6.42 10.54
C SER A 533 10.13 -7.42 9.47
N LEU A 534 10.44 -8.66 9.84
CA LEU A 534 10.81 -9.71 8.88
C LEU A 534 9.63 -10.30 8.12
N THR A 535 8.41 -10.09 8.59
CA THR A 535 7.20 -10.68 7.98
C THR A 535 6.12 -9.68 7.62
N ASP A 536 6.38 -8.38 7.77
CA ASP A 536 5.42 -7.32 7.49
C ASP A 536 5.17 -7.09 6.00
N LYS A 537 5.98 -7.73 5.14
CA LYS A 537 5.96 -7.58 3.67
C LYS A 537 6.18 -6.15 3.18
N ALA A 538 6.76 -5.29 4.02
CA ALA A 538 7.02 -3.91 3.65
C ALA A 538 8.26 -3.75 2.75
N GLY A 539 9.20 -4.68 2.80
CA GLY A 539 10.42 -4.69 1.97
C GLY A 539 11.46 -3.61 2.32
N ASN A 540 11.08 -2.64 3.15
CA ASN A 540 11.96 -1.55 3.63
C ASN A 540 12.19 -1.61 5.15
N THR A 541 11.66 -2.62 5.80
CA THR A 541 11.87 -2.94 7.21
C THR A 541 12.73 -4.19 7.31
N GLY A 542 13.47 -4.33 8.38
CA GLY A 542 14.37 -5.46 8.57
C GLY A 542 15.07 -5.42 9.91
N ILE A 543 15.88 -6.44 10.17
CA ILE A 543 16.73 -6.52 11.35
C ILE A 543 18.14 -6.08 10.95
N PRO A 544 18.73 -5.07 11.63
CA PRO A 544 20.12 -4.68 11.41
C PRO A 544 21.09 -5.83 11.70
N ALA A 545 22.12 -5.99 10.87
CA ALA A 545 23.14 -7.04 11.06
C ALA A 545 23.91 -6.91 12.39
N THR A 546 23.96 -5.71 12.96
CA THR A 546 24.57 -5.44 14.27
C THR A 546 23.85 -6.15 15.42
N ASP A 547 22.58 -6.51 15.23
CA ASP A 547 21.77 -7.18 16.25
C ASP A 547 21.93 -8.71 16.22
N THR A 548 22.69 -9.23 15.23
CA THR A 548 22.94 -10.65 15.05
C THR A 548 24.42 -10.96 14.88
N PRO A 549 25.24 -10.80 15.95
CA PRO A 549 26.66 -11.13 15.88
C PRO A 549 26.87 -12.62 15.61
N SER A 550 28.07 -12.96 15.14
CA SER A 550 28.47 -14.35 14.88
C SER A 550 28.22 -15.25 16.10
N GLY A 551 27.60 -16.40 15.88
CA GLY A 551 27.27 -17.37 16.93
C GLY A 551 25.84 -17.17 17.50
N ASN A 552 25.15 -16.11 17.16
CA ASN A 552 23.74 -15.92 17.55
C ASN A 552 22.77 -16.43 16.47
N SER A 553 21.54 -16.67 16.87
CA SER A 553 20.48 -17.11 15.98
C SER A 553 19.28 -16.17 16.05
N LEU A 554 18.61 -16.00 14.92
CA LEU A 554 17.26 -15.47 14.83
C LEU A 554 16.32 -16.63 14.67
N THR A 555 15.37 -16.78 15.59
CA THR A 555 14.43 -17.89 15.57
C THR A 555 13.01 -17.37 15.32
N TYR A 556 12.38 -17.96 14.32
CA TYR A 556 11.00 -17.74 13.98
C TYR A 556 10.14 -18.87 14.52
N HIS A 557 9.20 -18.55 15.39
CA HIS A 557 8.25 -19.52 15.93
C HIS A 557 6.93 -19.42 15.17
N PHE A 558 6.55 -20.48 14.47
CA PHE A 558 5.22 -20.64 13.94
C PHE A 558 4.28 -21.12 15.04
N TYR A 559 3.08 -20.56 15.13
CA TYR A 559 2.12 -21.00 16.16
C TYR A 559 1.71 -22.45 16.02
N ASP A 560 1.68 -22.95 14.79
CA ASP A 560 1.38 -24.33 14.46
C ASP A 560 2.41 -24.85 13.45
N ALA A 561 2.75 -26.12 13.54
CA ALA A 561 3.52 -26.77 12.49
C ALA A 561 2.74 -26.72 11.18
N SER A 562 3.34 -26.16 10.15
CA SER A 562 2.72 -26.02 8.83
C SER A 562 3.60 -26.66 7.77
N PRO A 563 3.04 -27.48 6.88
CA PRO A 563 3.79 -27.94 5.72
C PRO A 563 4.20 -26.72 4.88
N ALA A 564 5.47 -26.64 4.56
CA ALA A 564 6.01 -25.62 3.66
C ALA A 564 6.83 -26.29 2.58
N SER A 565 6.68 -25.86 1.33
CA SER A 565 7.44 -26.36 0.19
C SER A 565 8.67 -25.52 -0.11
N SER A 566 8.71 -24.28 0.41
CA SER A 566 9.86 -23.39 0.26
C SER A 566 9.88 -22.29 1.30
N ILE A 567 11.06 -21.74 1.53
CA ILE A 567 11.29 -20.51 2.30
C ILE A 567 11.88 -19.48 1.34
N VAL A 568 11.34 -18.27 1.34
CA VAL A 568 11.90 -17.14 0.59
C VAL A 568 12.43 -16.12 1.57
N LEU A 569 13.69 -15.75 1.39
CA LEU A 569 14.43 -14.84 2.25
C LEU A 569 14.86 -13.62 1.44
N PHE A 570 14.63 -12.44 1.99
CA PHE A 570 14.99 -11.16 1.40
C PHE A 570 16.02 -10.49 2.28
N GLN A 571 17.14 -10.09 1.70
CA GLN A 571 18.21 -9.37 2.38
C GLN A 571 18.53 -8.08 1.65
N ALA A 572 18.96 -7.05 2.39
CA ALA A 572 19.44 -5.82 1.77
C ALA A 572 20.66 -6.13 0.88
N PRO A 573 20.65 -5.69 -0.40
CA PRO A 573 21.73 -6.03 -1.33
C PRO A 573 23.11 -5.52 -0.89
N GLY A 574 23.17 -4.40 -0.16
CA GLY A 574 24.42 -3.77 0.28
C GLY A 574 25.01 -4.34 1.57
N ALA A 575 24.25 -5.14 2.31
CA ALA A 575 24.69 -5.67 3.62
C ALA A 575 24.02 -7.02 3.93
N PRO A 576 24.22 -8.05 3.08
CA PRO A 576 23.62 -9.35 3.33
C PRO A 576 24.34 -10.07 4.47
N ALA A 577 23.60 -10.85 5.25
CA ALA A 577 24.19 -11.83 6.15
C ALA A 577 24.86 -12.92 5.30
N GLN A 578 26.15 -13.15 5.54
CA GLN A 578 26.91 -14.18 4.85
C GLN A 578 27.15 -15.35 5.78
N ASN A 579 27.16 -16.57 5.22
CA ASN A 579 27.46 -17.80 5.93
C ASN A 579 26.51 -18.13 7.10
N ALA A 580 25.35 -17.47 7.18
CA ALA A 580 24.34 -17.85 8.16
C ALA A 580 23.61 -19.12 7.67
N VAL A 581 23.49 -20.10 8.57
CA VAL A 581 22.77 -21.35 8.26
C VAL A 581 21.29 -21.16 8.54
N VAL A 582 20.46 -21.47 7.55
CA VAL A 582 18.99 -21.54 7.70
C VAL A 582 18.61 -22.94 8.13
N SER A 583 17.90 -23.07 9.22
CA SER A 583 17.43 -24.38 9.73
C SER A 583 15.95 -24.29 10.07
N ALA A 584 15.23 -25.39 9.98
CA ALA A 584 13.86 -25.53 10.46
C ALA A 584 13.79 -26.58 11.56
N GLN A 585 12.95 -26.33 12.56
CA GLN A 585 12.62 -27.34 13.57
C GLN A 585 11.41 -28.14 13.12
N THR A 586 11.55 -29.43 13.07
CA THR A 586 10.49 -30.38 12.74
C THR A 586 9.50 -30.53 13.89
N THR A 587 8.38 -31.22 13.64
CA THR A 587 7.34 -31.47 14.65
C THR A 587 7.82 -32.32 15.83
N ASN A 588 8.89 -33.11 15.66
CA ASN A 588 9.51 -33.89 16.71
C ASN A 588 10.63 -33.14 17.45
N GLY A 589 10.86 -31.88 17.13
CA GLY A 589 11.81 -31.00 17.84
C GLY A 589 13.22 -31.00 17.29
N GLU A 590 13.51 -31.73 16.22
CA GLU A 590 14.83 -31.78 15.60
C GLU A 590 15.07 -30.58 14.68
N TRP A 591 16.28 -30.03 14.71
CA TRP A 591 16.71 -28.97 13.78
C TRP A 591 17.35 -29.56 12.53
N VAL A 592 16.74 -29.28 11.38
CA VAL A 592 17.24 -29.70 10.07
C VAL A 592 17.81 -28.48 9.34
N SER A 593 19.05 -28.58 8.86
CA SER A 593 19.66 -27.54 8.05
C SER A 593 19.02 -27.51 6.66
N LEU A 594 18.60 -26.34 6.23
CA LEU A 594 17.94 -26.10 4.94
C LEU A 594 18.86 -25.48 3.90
N GLY A 595 19.96 -24.85 4.35
CA GLY A 595 20.92 -24.21 3.47
C GLY A 595 21.65 -23.05 4.15
N THR A 596 22.50 -22.39 3.38
CA THR A 596 23.28 -21.24 3.84
C THR A 596 22.85 -19.99 3.09
N LEU A 597 22.78 -18.85 3.80
CA LEU A 597 22.46 -17.57 3.17
C LEU A 597 23.59 -17.11 2.23
N THR A 598 23.21 -16.72 1.04
CA THR A 598 24.11 -16.23 -0.01
C THR A 598 23.95 -14.73 -0.30
N GLY A 599 22.92 -14.10 0.27
CA GLY A 599 22.62 -12.68 0.11
C GLY A 599 21.47 -12.37 -0.86
N GLY A 600 20.97 -11.15 -0.80
CA GLY A 600 19.91 -10.66 -1.68
C GLY A 600 18.59 -11.44 -1.52
N TYR A 601 18.05 -11.88 -2.65
CA TYR A 601 16.90 -12.78 -2.72
C TYR A 601 17.37 -14.24 -2.73
N GLN A 602 16.78 -15.06 -1.89
CA GLN A 602 17.07 -16.50 -1.87
C GLN A 602 15.80 -17.32 -1.65
N LYS A 603 15.55 -18.28 -2.52
CA LYS A 603 14.49 -19.27 -2.37
C LYS A 603 15.12 -20.62 -2.03
N ILE A 604 14.76 -21.18 -0.89
CA ILE A 604 15.17 -22.51 -0.44
C ILE A 604 13.98 -23.44 -0.61
N SER A 605 14.09 -24.45 -1.47
CA SER A 605 13.08 -25.50 -1.61
C SER A 605 13.19 -26.46 -0.44
N LEU A 606 12.05 -26.86 0.13
CA LEU A 606 11.93 -27.85 1.18
C LEU A 606 11.47 -29.16 0.52
N ALA A 607 12.25 -30.21 0.69
CA ALA A 607 11.96 -31.53 0.13
C ALA A 607 10.81 -32.22 0.88
#